data_5af1bedb1894652eea8a5daa1bc3bca4
#
_entry.id   5af1bedb1894652eea8a5daa1bc3bca4
#
_cell.length_a   1.000
_cell.length_b   1.000
_cell.length_c   1.000
_cell.angle_alpha   90.00
_cell.angle_beta   90.00
_cell.angle_gamma   90.00
#
_symmetry.space_group_name_H-M   'P 1'
#
loop_
_entity.id
_entity.type
_entity.pdbx_description
1 polymer ?
#
loop_
_entity_poly.entity_id
_entity_poly.type
_entity_poly.pdbx_seq_one_letter_code
_entity_poly.pdbx_strand_id
1 'polypeptide(L)'
;NDRGVAHILEHSVLCGSRKYPVKEPFLELLKGSLQTFLNAMTFPDKTMYPVASRNKKDFFNLMDVYLDAVFYPNITEETFMQEGWHHELELPDKNITYKGVVFNEMKGVFSSPENILDRHLAHSLFPSTTYGFESGGDPEAITDLTYREFKNFHNKYYHPSNSRIFFYGDGDTLEYLNFLDNEYLKDFESIQIESAINAQRRFSKPKRKIIFYPVSKDESLDKKTFVVVGFKLDKSTNHEHCLAF
;
A
#
# COMPACT_ATOMS: atom_id res chain seq x y z
N ASN A 1 -7.03 1.34 -9.49
CA ASN A 1 -6.34 1.14 -10.75
C ASN A 1 -4.99 0.46 -10.49
N ASP A 2 -4.39 -0.14 -11.51
CA ASP A 2 -3.17 -0.94 -11.38
C ASP A 2 -1.87 -0.10 -11.39
N ARG A 3 -1.95 1.24 -11.26
CA ARG A 3 -0.76 2.12 -11.31
C ARG A 3 0.02 2.23 -9.99
N GLY A 4 -0.35 1.47 -8.96
CA GLY A 4 0.39 1.37 -7.70
C GLY A 4 0.50 2.66 -6.89
N VAL A 5 -0.38 3.65 -7.12
CA VAL A 5 -0.27 4.97 -6.48
C VAL A 5 -0.27 4.90 -4.95
N ALA A 6 -1.08 4.00 -4.36
CA ALA A 6 -1.15 3.84 -2.91
C ALA A 6 0.12 3.21 -2.34
N HIS A 7 0.72 2.25 -3.05
CA HIS A 7 1.97 1.58 -2.65
C HIS A 7 3.17 2.52 -2.76
N ILE A 8 3.27 3.26 -3.87
CA ILE A 8 4.31 4.28 -4.03
C ILE A 8 4.19 5.36 -2.95
N LEU A 9 2.96 5.76 -2.56
CA LEU A 9 2.75 6.68 -1.45
C LEU A 9 3.14 6.09 -0.11
N GLU A 10 2.85 4.81 0.12
CA GLU A 10 3.28 4.10 1.35
C GLU A 10 4.77 4.27 1.57
N HIS A 11 5.59 4.00 0.55
CA HIS A 11 7.04 4.20 0.60
C HIS A 11 7.40 5.69 0.75
N SER A 12 6.82 6.54 -0.08
CA SER A 12 7.23 7.95 -0.21
C SER A 12 6.96 8.79 1.04
N VAL A 13 5.87 8.54 1.76
CA VAL A 13 5.57 9.29 3.00
C VAL A 13 6.60 9.02 4.09
N LEU A 14 7.27 7.88 4.05
CA LEU A 14 8.32 7.49 4.99
C LEU A 14 9.72 8.01 4.60
N CYS A 15 9.84 8.75 3.48
CA CYS A 15 11.12 9.29 3.01
C CYS A 15 11.47 10.67 3.59
N GLY A 16 10.69 11.17 4.54
CA GLY A 16 10.91 12.43 5.23
C GLY A 16 9.63 13.24 5.39
N SER A 17 9.58 14.08 6.43
CA SER A 17 8.39 14.82 6.80
C SER A 17 8.70 16.18 7.38
N ARG A 18 7.68 16.94 7.74
CA ARG A 18 7.79 18.30 8.27
C ARG A 18 8.73 18.40 9.49
N LYS A 19 8.53 17.55 10.51
CA LYS A 19 9.35 17.50 11.73
C LYS A 19 10.66 16.73 11.51
N TYR A 20 10.65 15.76 10.61
CA TYR A 20 11.75 14.83 10.36
C TYR A 20 12.21 14.90 8.89
N PRO A 21 12.84 16.02 8.46
CA PRO A 21 13.24 16.24 7.06
C PRO A 21 14.55 15.52 6.72
N VAL A 22 14.74 14.31 7.22
CA VAL A 22 15.89 13.45 6.96
C VAL A 22 15.53 12.39 5.92
N LYS A 23 16.53 11.93 5.18
CA LYS A 23 16.32 10.83 4.25
C LYS A 23 16.09 9.54 5.05
N GLU A 24 14.97 8.87 4.78
CA GLU A 24 14.65 7.56 5.34
C GLU A 24 14.58 7.51 6.90
N PRO A 25 13.79 8.38 7.56
CA PRO A 25 13.64 8.35 9.03
C PRO A 25 13.16 6.97 9.53
N PHE A 26 12.45 6.21 8.69
CA PHE A 26 12.03 4.85 8.95
C PHE A 26 13.21 3.91 9.23
N LEU A 27 14.27 3.96 8.42
CA LEU A 27 15.46 3.13 8.62
C LEU A 27 16.23 3.52 9.89
N GLU A 28 16.23 4.79 10.25
CA GLU A 28 16.84 5.24 11.50
C GLU A 28 16.05 4.75 12.72
N LEU A 29 14.72 4.70 12.64
CA LEU A 29 13.89 4.09 13.68
C LEU A 29 14.13 2.58 13.80
N LEU A 30 14.26 1.86 12.69
CA LEU A 30 14.59 0.43 12.71
C LEU A 30 15.89 0.13 13.44
N LYS A 31 16.88 1.01 13.32
CA LYS A 31 18.20 0.84 13.94
C LYS A 31 18.28 1.35 15.38
N GLY A 32 17.56 2.43 15.69
CA GLY A 32 17.77 3.21 16.91
C GLY A 32 16.66 3.16 17.95
N SER A 33 15.46 2.69 17.61
CA SER A 33 14.33 2.62 18.55
C SER A 33 14.26 1.27 19.29
N LEU A 34 13.47 1.25 20.37
CA LEU A 34 13.14 0.04 21.14
C LEU A 34 11.87 -0.65 20.61
N GLN A 35 11.54 -0.39 19.36
CA GLN A 35 10.35 -0.95 18.71
C GLN A 35 10.35 -2.48 18.75
N THR A 36 9.18 -3.05 18.91
CA THR A 36 8.96 -4.50 18.78
C THR A 36 8.31 -4.87 17.44
N PHE A 37 7.72 -3.88 16.78
CA PHE A 37 7.18 -4.00 15.42
C PHE A 37 7.15 -2.63 14.74
N LEU A 38 7.55 -2.58 13.49
CA LEU A 38 7.56 -1.39 12.66
C LEU A 38 7.34 -1.82 11.21
N ASN A 39 6.28 -1.32 10.58
CA ASN A 39 5.98 -1.66 9.18
C ASN A 39 5.09 -0.60 8.51
N ALA A 40 4.92 -0.75 7.21
CA ALA A 40 3.87 -0.13 6.40
C ALA A 40 3.32 -1.19 5.46
N MET A 41 2.04 -1.12 5.11
CA MET A 41 1.37 -2.15 4.30
C MET A 41 0.25 -1.55 3.48
N THR A 42 0.28 -1.77 2.17
CA THR A 42 -0.78 -1.39 1.24
C THR A 42 -1.68 -2.57 0.89
N PHE A 43 -2.97 -2.35 1.05
CA PHE A 43 -4.04 -3.27 0.70
C PHE A 43 -4.94 -2.66 -0.40
N PRO A 44 -5.83 -3.45 -1.00
CA PRO A 44 -6.73 -2.92 -2.03
C PRO A 44 -7.64 -1.77 -1.58
N ASP A 45 -7.91 -1.64 -0.29
CA ASP A 45 -8.86 -0.69 0.29
C ASP A 45 -8.30 0.25 1.36
N LYS A 46 -7.05 0.06 1.78
CA LYS A 46 -6.38 0.86 2.81
C LYS A 46 -4.87 0.74 2.73
N THR A 47 -4.19 1.71 3.33
CA THR A 47 -2.77 1.62 3.69
C THR A 47 -2.65 1.73 5.20
N MET A 48 -1.82 0.91 5.82
CA MET A 48 -1.63 0.85 7.25
C MET A 48 -0.18 1.14 7.62
N TYR A 49 0.00 1.85 8.72
CA TYR A 49 1.31 2.23 9.28
C TYR A 49 1.39 1.77 10.74
N PRO A 50 1.55 0.47 11.02
CA PRO A 50 1.56 -0.06 12.36
C PRO A 50 2.91 0.06 13.03
N VAL A 51 2.89 0.46 14.31
CA VAL A 51 4.06 0.50 15.18
C VAL A 51 3.75 -0.14 16.52
N ALA A 52 4.75 -0.74 17.16
CA ALA A 52 4.62 -1.24 18.51
C ALA A 52 5.93 -1.08 19.29
N SER A 53 5.82 -0.69 20.56
CA SER A 53 6.94 -0.66 21.51
C SER A 53 6.44 -0.98 22.91
N ARG A 54 7.29 -1.64 23.71
CA ARG A 54 7.07 -1.85 25.13
C ARG A 54 7.52 -0.68 26.01
N ASN A 55 8.26 0.25 25.42
CA ASN A 55 8.76 1.44 26.10
C ASN A 55 7.85 2.62 25.80
N LYS A 56 7.23 3.21 26.81
CA LYS A 56 6.27 4.31 26.67
C LYS A 56 6.88 5.51 25.88
N LYS A 57 8.09 5.93 26.24
CA LYS A 57 8.74 7.06 25.57
C LYS A 57 9.03 6.77 24.09
N ASP A 58 9.51 5.57 23.80
CA ASP A 58 9.78 5.12 22.46
C ASP A 58 8.47 5.03 21.63
N PHE A 59 7.39 4.51 22.24
CA PHE A 59 6.08 4.45 21.60
C PHE A 59 5.56 5.83 21.17
N PHE A 60 5.70 6.87 22.03
CA PHE A 60 5.34 8.25 21.66
C PHE A 60 6.25 8.80 20.56
N ASN A 61 7.54 8.50 20.57
CA ASN A 61 8.45 8.88 19.49
C ASN A 61 8.06 8.23 18.15
N LEU A 62 7.70 6.94 18.17
CA LEU A 62 7.22 6.24 16.98
C LEU A 62 5.91 6.83 16.47
N MET A 63 4.96 7.15 17.37
CA MET A 63 3.73 7.84 17.00
C MET A 63 4.02 9.19 16.34
N ASP A 64 4.90 9.99 16.91
CA ASP A 64 5.24 11.32 16.40
C ASP A 64 5.84 11.24 14.99
N VAL A 65 6.80 10.35 14.78
CA VAL A 65 7.43 10.17 13.45
C VAL A 65 6.41 9.69 12.42
N TYR A 66 5.57 8.70 12.77
CA TYR A 66 4.62 8.12 11.82
C TYR A 66 3.45 9.06 11.49
N LEU A 67 2.93 9.78 12.48
CA LEU A 67 1.86 10.75 12.24
C LEU A 67 2.36 11.93 11.41
N ASP A 68 3.57 12.41 11.68
CA ASP A 68 4.16 13.48 10.88
C ASP A 68 4.44 13.01 9.44
N ALA A 69 4.97 11.79 9.28
CA ALA A 69 5.19 11.18 7.97
C ALA A 69 3.89 11.04 7.16
N VAL A 70 2.82 10.55 7.79
CA VAL A 70 1.53 10.30 7.11
C VAL A 70 0.79 11.60 6.76
N PHE A 71 0.74 12.56 7.69
CA PHE A 71 -0.06 13.78 7.50
C PHE A 71 0.73 14.94 6.89
N TYR A 72 2.05 15.00 7.07
CA TYR A 72 2.90 16.09 6.61
C TYR A 72 4.18 15.60 5.89
N PRO A 73 4.07 14.66 4.94
CA PRO A 73 5.25 14.14 4.24
C PRO A 73 5.86 15.18 3.31
N ASN A 74 7.16 15.10 3.11
CA ASN A 74 7.90 15.85 2.10
C ASN A 74 7.79 15.13 0.74
N ILE A 75 6.63 15.22 0.10
CA ILE A 75 6.40 14.58 -1.21
C ILE A 75 7.00 15.45 -2.31
N THR A 76 8.20 15.10 -2.76
CA THR A 76 8.90 15.74 -3.87
C THR A 76 8.84 14.89 -5.14
N GLU A 77 9.18 15.49 -6.29
CA GLU A 77 9.26 14.76 -7.56
C GLU A 77 10.39 13.73 -7.53
N GLU A 78 11.50 14.07 -6.87
CA GLU A 78 12.65 13.17 -6.70
C GLU A 78 12.27 11.94 -5.87
N THR A 79 11.51 12.11 -4.77
CA THR A 79 10.99 11.00 -3.98
C THR A 79 10.07 10.11 -4.81
N PHE A 80 9.17 10.71 -5.59
CA PHE A 80 8.32 9.96 -6.50
C PHE A 80 9.12 9.17 -7.53
N MET A 81 10.16 9.76 -8.12
CA MET A 81 11.03 9.09 -9.08
C MET A 81 11.83 7.95 -8.44
N GLN A 82 12.32 8.14 -7.21
CA GLN A 82 13.07 7.13 -6.47
C GLN A 82 12.17 5.95 -6.09
N GLU A 83 11.04 6.22 -5.43
CA GLU A 83 10.17 5.17 -4.90
C GLU A 83 9.23 4.58 -5.96
N GLY A 84 8.74 5.38 -6.88
CA GLY A 84 7.83 4.95 -7.92
C GLY A 84 8.55 4.41 -9.15
N TRP A 85 8.85 5.31 -10.08
CA TRP A 85 9.54 4.95 -11.32
C TRP A 85 10.23 6.15 -11.97
N HIS A 86 11.29 5.88 -12.74
CA HIS A 86 11.99 6.85 -13.58
C HIS A 86 12.67 6.17 -14.77
N HIS A 87 13.07 6.97 -15.74
CA HIS A 87 13.94 6.51 -16.82
C HIS A 87 15.39 6.47 -16.33
N GLU A 88 16.06 5.36 -16.57
CA GLU A 88 17.46 5.15 -16.23
C GLU A 88 18.29 4.88 -17.49
N LEU A 89 19.38 5.60 -17.64
CA LEU A 89 20.41 5.36 -18.64
C LEU A 89 21.71 4.97 -17.93
N GLU A 90 22.00 3.68 -17.83
CA GLU A 90 23.18 3.18 -17.12
C GLU A 90 24.48 3.56 -17.79
N LEU A 91 24.53 3.49 -19.12
CA LEU A 91 25.69 3.86 -19.95
C LEU A 91 25.20 4.52 -21.23
N PRO A 92 25.98 5.44 -21.82
CA PRO A 92 25.57 6.19 -23.01
C PRO A 92 25.20 5.35 -24.24
N ASP A 93 25.71 4.12 -24.33
CA ASP A 93 25.50 3.16 -25.42
C ASP A 93 24.38 2.13 -25.11
N LYS A 94 23.74 2.22 -23.94
CA LYS A 94 22.67 1.33 -23.55
C LYS A 94 21.28 1.91 -23.84
N ASN A 95 20.31 1.04 -23.89
CA ASN A 95 18.91 1.46 -23.97
C ASN A 95 18.45 2.06 -22.64
N ILE A 96 17.59 3.05 -22.72
CA ILE A 96 16.88 3.59 -21.56
C ILE A 96 15.98 2.48 -20.97
N THR A 97 16.03 2.31 -19.66
CA THR A 97 15.22 1.35 -18.92
C THR A 97 14.37 2.07 -17.87
N TYR A 98 13.38 1.39 -17.33
CA TYR A 98 12.62 1.87 -16.19
C TYR A 98 13.19 1.31 -14.90
N LYS A 99 13.34 2.17 -13.89
CA LYS A 99 13.72 1.81 -12.51
C LYS A 99 12.86 2.54 -11.50
N GLY A 100 12.92 2.10 -10.26
CA GLY A 100 12.21 2.62 -9.10
C GLY A 100 12.06 1.50 -8.07
N VAL A 101 11.94 1.84 -6.80
CA VAL A 101 11.86 0.85 -5.73
C VAL A 101 10.62 -0.03 -5.92
N VAL A 102 9.43 0.56 -5.93
CA VAL A 102 8.16 -0.18 -6.12
C VAL A 102 8.08 -0.82 -7.49
N PHE A 103 8.53 -0.14 -8.55
CA PHE A 103 8.56 -0.72 -9.90
C PHE A 103 9.38 -2.02 -9.94
N ASN A 104 10.56 -2.04 -9.34
CA ASN A 104 11.42 -3.23 -9.32
C ASN A 104 10.87 -4.33 -8.42
N GLU A 105 10.31 -3.96 -7.25
CA GLU A 105 9.63 -4.89 -6.35
C GLU A 105 8.48 -5.61 -7.07
N MET A 106 7.61 -4.86 -7.72
CA MET A 106 6.46 -5.43 -8.42
C MET A 106 6.85 -6.27 -9.64
N LYS A 107 7.96 -5.97 -10.32
CA LYS A 107 8.52 -6.89 -11.31
C LYS A 107 8.87 -8.24 -10.71
N GLY A 108 9.41 -8.26 -9.50
CA GLY A 108 9.67 -9.51 -8.76
C GLY A 108 8.38 -10.25 -8.41
N VAL A 109 7.38 -9.56 -7.87
CA VAL A 109 6.05 -10.13 -7.54
C VAL A 109 5.39 -10.75 -8.77
N PHE A 110 5.43 -10.08 -9.92
CA PHE A 110 4.84 -10.55 -11.17
C PHE A 110 5.60 -11.70 -11.86
N SER A 111 6.75 -12.09 -11.34
CA SER A 111 7.46 -13.29 -11.83
C SER A 111 6.91 -14.61 -11.25
N SER A 112 6.12 -14.56 -10.15
CA SER A 112 5.51 -15.74 -9.53
C SER A 112 4.23 -16.18 -10.25
N PRO A 113 4.12 -17.45 -10.65
CA PRO A 113 2.89 -18.00 -11.23
C PRO A 113 1.68 -17.87 -10.30
N GLU A 114 1.87 -18.05 -9.00
CA GLU A 114 0.84 -17.96 -7.98
C GLU A 114 0.28 -16.53 -7.91
N ASN A 115 1.15 -15.51 -7.90
CA ASN A 115 0.73 -14.12 -7.88
C ASN A 115 -0.04 -13.73 -9.16
N ILE A 116 0.38 -14.24 -10.32
CA ILE A 116 -0.34 -14.06 -11.59
C ILE A 116 -1.74 -14.68 -11.48
N LEU A 117 -1.84 -15.88 -10.92
CA LEU A 117 -3.12 -16.59 -10.74
C LEU A 117 -4.05 -15.82 -9.82
N ASP A 118 -3.58 -15.39 -8.65
CA ASP A 118 -4.36 -14.65 -7.63
C ASP A 118 -4.85 -13.32 -8.17
N ARG A 119 -4.02 -12.57 -8.88
CA ARG A 119 -4.41 -11.31 -9.54
C ARG A 119 -5.55 -11.54 -10.54
N HIS A 120 -5.43 -12.54 -11.39
CA HIS A 120 -6.48 -12.85 -12.36
C HIS A 120 -7.77 -13.37 -11.70
N LEU A 121 -7.65 -14.10 -10.59
CA LEU A 121 -8.79 -14.51 -9.79
C LEU A 121 -9.49 -13.30 -9.17
N ALA A 122 -8.75 -12.42 -8.50
CA ALA A 122 -9.27 -11.19 -7.90
C ALA A 122 -9.98 -10.32 -8.93
N HIS A 123 -9.35 -10.06 -10.08
CA HIS A 123 -9.96 -9.31 -11.18
C HIS A 123 -11.23 -9.98 -11.73
N SER A 124 -11.28 -11.32 -11.77
CA SER A 124 -12.46 -12.06 -12.24
C SER A 124 -13.63 -11.96 -11.25
N LEU A 125 -13.33 -11.95 -9.94
CA LEU A 125 -14.32 -11.85 -8.85
C LEU A 125 -14.78 -10.42 -8.59
N PHE A 126 -13.91 -9.43 -8.79
CA PHE A 126 -14.16 -8.03 -8.46
C PHE A 126 -13.89 -7.03 -9.60
N PRO A 127 -14.40 -7.26 -10.83
CA PRO A 127 -14.02 -6.48 -12.00
C PRO A 127 -14.43 -4.99 -11.96
N SER A 128 -15.31 -4.60 -11.04
CA SER A 128 -15.83 -3.23 -10.95
C SER A 128 -15.56 -2.55 -9.60
N THR A 129 -14.67 -3.11 -8.80
CA THR A 129 -14.28 -2.53 -7.50
C THR A 129 -12.77 -2.49 -7.37
N THR A 130 -12.27 -1.78 -6.34
CA THR A 130 -10.84 -1.70 -6.06
C THR A 130 -10.19 -3.06 -5.81
N TYR A 131 -10.93 -4.04 -5.30
CA TYR A 131 -10.43 -5.39 -5.02
C TYR A 131 -10.05 -6.21 -6.27
N GLY A 132 -10.45 -5.75 -7.46
CA GLY A 132 -10.06 -6.38 -8.72
C GLY A 132 -8.77 -5.83 -9.33
N PHE A 133 -8.19 -4.80 -8.73
CA PHE A 133 -6.95 -4.18 -9.19
C PHE A 133 -5.76 -4.61 -8.31
N GLU A 134 -4.57 -4.55 -8.90
CA GLU A 134 -3.32 -4.80 -8.17
C GLU A 134 -2.95 -3.57 -7.33
N SER A 135 -3.09 -3.67 -6.00
CA SER A 135 -2.82 -2.56 -5.09
C SER A 135 -1.35 -2.17 -5.04
N GLY A 136 -0.46 -3.15 -5.22
CA GLY A 136 0.98 -2.93 -5.31
C GLY A 136 1.40 -2.22 -6.60
N GLY A 137 0.61 -2.36 -7.65
CA GLY A 137 0.85 -1.81 -8.97
C GLY A 137 1.31 -2.85 -9.98
N ASP A 138 0.78 -2.77 -11.19
CA ASP A 138 1.25 -3.55 -12.33
C ASP A 138 2.46 -2.83 -12.95
N PRO A 139 3.62 -3.47 -13.12
CA PRO A 139 4.79 -2.85 -13.74
C PRO A 139 4.52 -2.21 -15.11
N GLU A 140 3.57 -2.76 -15.88
CA GLU A 140 3.18 -2.19 -17.18
C GLU A 140 2.32 -0.91 -17.04
N ALA A 141 1.67 -0.72 -15.89
CA ALA A 141 0.80 0.42 -15.62
C ALA A 141 1.45 1.46 -14.67
N ILE A 142 2.41 1.06 -13.85
CA ILE A 142 3.12 1.97 -12.92
C ILE A 142 3.74 3.14 -13.68
N THR A 143 4.32 2.89 -14.85
CA THR A 143 5.00 3.91 -15.67
C THR A 143 4.05 4.95 -16.30
N ASP A 144 2.74 4.74 -16.21
CA ASP A 144 1.73 5.73 -16.62
C ASP A 144 1.33 6.69 -15.48
N LEU A 145 1.79 6.43 -14.25
CA LEU A 145 1.50 7.31 -13.11
C LEU A 145 2.36 8.57 -13.19
N THR A 146 1.72 9.73 -13.14
CA THR A 146 2.41 11.03 -13.11
C THR A 146 2.57 11.53 -11.67
N TYR A 147 3.62 12.33 -11.41
CA TYR A 147 3.82 12.98 -10.11
C TYR A 147 2.62 13.82 -9.69
N ARG A 148 1.94 14.50 -10.61
CA ARG A 148 0.74 15.28 -10.32
C ARG A 148 -0.40 14.41 -9.79
N GLU A 149 -0.67 13.26 -10.40
CA GLU A 149 -1.72 12.33 -9.95
C GLU A 149 -1.36 11.72 -8.60
N PHE A 150 -0.11 11.36 -8.42
CA PHE A 150 0.45 10.87 -7.16
C PHE A 150 0.22 11.86 -6.01
N LYS A 151 0.61 13.12 -6.19
CA LYS A 151 0.41 14.18 -5.20
C LYS A 151 -1.07 14.46 -4.94
N ASN A 152 -1.90 14.47 -5.99
CA ASN A 152 -3.35 14.65 -5.86
C ASN A 152 -4.01 13.51 -5.07
N PHE A 153 -3.50 12.29 -5.19
CA PHE A 153 -4.01 11.15 -4.41
C PHE A 153 -3.72 11.35 -2.92
N HIS A 154 -2.51 11.76 -2.54
CA HIS A 154 -2.19 12.10 -1.16
C HIS A 154 -3.11 13.20 -0.64
N ASN A 155 -3.18 14.34 -1.32
CA ASN A 155 -4.00 15.48 -0.91
C ASN A 155 -5.48 15.13 -0.73
N LYS A 156 -5.99 14.16 -1.49
CA LYS A 156 -7.39 13.74 -1.43
C LYS A 156 -7.67 12.76 -0.29
N TYR A 157 -6.78 11.80 -0.06
CA TYR A 157 -7.08 10.65 0.80
C TYR A 157 -6.33 10.62 2.13
N TYR A 158 -5.17 11.27 2.22
CA TYR A 158 -4.34 11.33 3.42
C TYR A 158 -4.75 12.51 4.31
N HIS A 159 -5.93 12.40 4.88
CA HIS A 159 -6.51 13.40 5.77
C HIS A 159 -7.06 12.70 7.02
N PRO A 160 -6.96 13.30 8.24
CA PRO A 160 -7.49 12.68 9.46
C PRO A 160 -8.94 12.25 9.35
N SER A 161 -9.79 12.99 8.64
CA SER A 161 -11.20 12.61 8.40
C SER A 161 -11.39 11.28 7.63
N ASN A 162 -10.35 10.80 6.94
CA ASN A 162 -10.32 9.52 6.23
C ASN A 162 -9.46 8.47 6.93
N SER A 163 -8.93 8.77 8.09
CA SER A 163 -8.08 7.86 8.87
C SER A 163 -8.86 7.08 9.92
N ARG A 164 -8.26 6.00 10.38
CA ARG A 164 -8.68 5.23 11.55
C ARG A 164 -7.43 4.97 12.37
N ILE A 165 -7.36 5.58 13.55
CA ILE A 165 -6.26 5.39 14.49
C ILE A 165 -6.72 4.40 15.54
N PHE A 166 -5.97 3.32 15.70
CA PHE A 166 -6.27 2.24 16.61
C PHE A 166 -5.12 2.05 17.60
N PHE A 167 -5.44 2.06 18.88
CA PHE A 167 -4.51 1.76 19.97
C PHE A 167 -4.83 0.43 20.61
N TYR A 168 -3.79 -0.33 20.93
CA TYR A 168 -3.88 -1.59 21.66
C TYR A 168 -2.75 -1.64 22.69
N GLY A 169 -3.10 -1.95 23.95
CA GLY A 169 -2.15 -2.05 25.05
C GLY A 169 -2.71 -1.48 26.35
N ASP A 170 -1.84 -1.35 27.34
CA ASP A 170 -2.14 -0.89 28.70
C ASP A 170 -1.81 0.60 28.92
N GLY A 171 -1.55 1.35 27.86
CA GLY A 171 -1.25 2.77 27.93
C GLY A 171 -2.47 3.63 28.30
N ASP A 172 -2.21 4.85 28.79
CA ASP A 172 -3.26 5.80 29.13
C ASP A 172 -3.92 6.38 27.88
N THR A 173 -5.20 6.08 27.73
CA THR A 173 -6.00 6.54 26.57
C THR A 173 -6.06 8.07 26.48
N LEU A 174 -6.14 8.79 27.60
CA LEU A 174 -6.21 10.25 27.59
C LEU A 174 -4.87 10.87 27.16
N GLU A 175 -3.74 10.29 27.55
CA GLU A 175 -2.44 10.74 27.06
C GLU A 175 -2.34 10.59 25.54
N TYR A 176 -2.78 9.47 24.97
CA TYR A 176 -2.77 9.26 23.54
C TYR A 176 -3.67 10.24 22.78
N LEU A 177 -4.89 10.44 23.27
CA LEU A 177 -5.83 11.38 22.65
C LEU A 177 -5.32 12.83 22.74
N ASN A 178 -4.80 13.23 23.89
CA ASN A 178 -4.20 14.56 24.06
C ASN A 178 -3.00 14.78 23.13
N PHE A 179 -2.16 13.76 22.97
CA PHE A 179 -1.02 13.84 22.06
C PHE A 179 -1.51 13.99 20.61
N LEU A 180 -2.45 13.17 20.19
CA LEU A 180 -3.01 13.25 18.83
C LEU A 180 -3.62 14.63 18.55
N ASP A 181 -4.44 15.13 19.47
CA ASP A 181 -5.14 16.41 19.29
C ASP A 181 -4.14 17.57 19.27
N ASN A 182 -3.29 17.66 20.29
CA ASN A 182 -2.37 18.80 20.44
C ASN A 182 -1.28 18.86 19.38
N GLU A 183 -0.76 17.71 18.93
CA GLU A 183 0.36 17.68 18.00
C GLU A 183 -0.07 17.62 16.52
N TYR A 184 -1.27 17.10 16.23
CA TYR A 184 -1.68 16.80 14.86
C TYR A 184 -3.10 17.23 14.52
N LEU A 185 -4.13 16.76 15.23
CA LEU A 185 -5.50 16.87 14.76
C LEU A 185 -6.07 18.28 14.80
N LYS A 186 -5.64 19.11 15.75
CA LYS A 186 -6.08 20.53 15.89
C LYS A 186 -5.81 21.39 14.64
N ASP A 187 -4.87 20.98 13.79
CA ASP A 187 -4.52 21.71 12.58
C ASP A 187 -5.47 21.38 11.40
N PHE A 188 -6.38 20.43 11.57
CA PHE A 188 -7.29 19.98 10.53
C PHE A 188 -8.74 20.26 10.87
N GLU A 189 -9.47 20.80 9.90
CA GLU A 189 -10.92 20.84 9.96
C GLU A 189 -11.53 19.52 9.45
N SER A 190 -12.68 19.14 9.99
CA SER A 190 -13.40 17.95 9.51
C SER A 190 -13.93 18.17 8.10
N ILE A 191 -13.59 17.27 7.18
CA ILE A 191 -14.05 17.31 5.79
C ILE A 191 -14.68 15.97 5.39
N GLN A 192 -15.57 16.00 4.41
CA GLN A 192 -16.12 14.79 3.83
C GLN A 192 -15.23 14.30 2.70
N ILE A 193 -14.81 13.04 2.78
CA ILE A 193 -13.99 12.39 1.76
C ILE A 193 -14.74 11.18 1.20
N GLU A 194 -14.93 11.18 -0.09
CA GLU A 194 -15.55 10.07 -0.83
C GLU A 194 -14.53 8.94 -1.02
N SER A 195 -14.51 8.01 -0.07
CA SER A 195 -13.61 6.83 -0.09
C SER A 195 -14.38 5.50 -0.02
N ALA A 196 -15.71 5.53 0.00
CA ALA A 196 -16.53 4.32 0.08
C ALA A 196 -16.38 3.42 -1.15
N ILE A 197 -16.25 2.12 -0.91
CA ILE A 197 -16.16 1.12 -1.96
C ILE A 197 -17.52 0.46 -2.13
N ASN A 198 -18.05 0.54 -3.34
CA ASN A 198 -19.31 -0.09 -3.68
C ASN A 198 -19.18 -1.62 -3.71
N ALA A 199 -20.23 -2.33 -3.32
CA ALA A 199 -20.26 -3.78 -3.41
C ALA A 199 -20.20 -4.25 -4.87
N GLN A 200 -19.38 -5.27 -5.13
CA GLN A 200 -19.35 -5.93 -6.43
C GLN A 200 -20.74 -6.54 -6.74
N ARG A 201 -21.26 -6.26 -7.92
CA ARG A 201 -22.52 -6.83 -8.38
C ARG A 201 -22.43 -8.36 -8.47
N ARG A 202 -23.54 -9.05 -8.22
CA ARG A 202 -23.61 -10.52 -8.34
C ARG A 202 -23.42 -10.95 -9.79
N PHE A 203 -22.79 -12.08 -10.00
CA PHE A 203 -22.69 -12.74 -11.31
C PHE A 203 -23.95 -13.56 -11.57
N SER A 204 -24.41 -13.57 -12.81
CA SER A 204 -25.56 -14.38 -13.24
C SER A 204 -25.17 -15.82 -13.56
N LYS A 205 -23.89 -16.09 -13.82
CA LYS A 205 -23.35 -17.41 -14.16
C LYS A 205 -21.88 -17.52 -13.79
N PRO A 206 -21.35 -18.74 -13.56
CA PRO A 206 -19.92 -18.98 -13.35
C PRO A 206 -19.09 -18.46 -14.54
N LYS A 207 -17.90 -17.99 -14.24
CA LYS A 207 -16.89 -17.61 -15.24
C LYS A 207 -15.78 -18.66 -15.26
N ARG A 208 -15.25 -18.93 -16.45
CA ARG A 208 -14.03 -19.73 -16.64
C ARG A 208 -13.02 -18.89 -17.39
N LYS A 209 -11.78 -18.88 -16.91
CA LYS A 209 -10.65 -18.20 -17.56
C LYS A 209 -9.47 -19.17 -17.66
N ILE A 210 -8.78 -19.13 -18.78
CA ILE A 210 -7.51 -19.82 -18.98
C ILE A 210 -6.47 -18.73 -19.22
N ILE A 211 -5.37 -18.78 -18.48
CA ILE A 211 -4.25 -17.84 -18.60
C ILE A 211 -2.97 -18.63 -18.73
N PHE A 212 -1.98 -18.02 -19.34
CA PHE A 212 -0.64 -18.58 -19.48
C PHE A 212 0.32 -17.76 -18.67
N TYR A 213 1.36 -18.39 -18.15
CA TYR A 213 2.44 -17.74 -17.45
C TYR A 213 3.79 -18.16 -18.03
N PRO A 214 4.83 -17.31 -17.94
CA PRO A 214 6.13 -17.63 -18.46
C PRO A 214 6.83 -18.68 -17.62
N VAL A 215 7.57 -19.57 -18.27
CA VAL A 215 8.49 -20.53 -17.67
C VAL A 215 9.85 -20.42 -18.35
N SER A 216 10.92 -20.79 -17.64
CA SER A 216 12.28 -20.81 -18.21
C SER A 216 12.37 -21.83 -19.35
N LYS A 217 13.20 -21.55 -20.35
CA LYS A 217 13.34 -22.41 -21.54
C LYS A 217 13.77 -23.85 -21.21
N ASP A 218 14.55 -24.00 -20.14
CA ASP A 218 15.10 -25.31 -19.73
C ASP A 218 14.24 -25.98 -18.63
N GLU A 219 13.09 -25.39 -18.30
CA GLU A 219 12.19 -25.90 -17.26
C GLU A 219 11.20 -26.91 -17.85
N SER A 220 11.02 -28.04 -17.14
CA SER A 220 10.00 -29.02 -17.51
C SER A 220 8.60 -28.45 -17.35
N LEU A 221 7.73 -28.68 -18.33
CA LEU A 221 6.32 -28.31 -18.27
C LEU A 221 5.44 -29.30 -17.52
N ASP A 222 6.02 -30.42 -17.06
CA ASP A 222 5.27 -31.44 -16.32
C ASP A 222 4.81 -30.87 -14.96
N LYS A 223 3.54 -31.12 -14.62
CA LYS A 223 2.89 -30.67 -13.37
C LYS A 223 2.94 -29.15 -13.12
N LYS A 224 3.00 -28.34 -14.18
CA LYS A 224 3.03 -26.87 -14.12
C LYS A 224 1.66 -26.21 -14.34
N THR A 225 0.58 -26.96 -14.22
CA THR A 225 -0.79 -26.44 -14.35
C THR A 225 -1.37 -26.17 -12.96
N PHE A 226 -1.83 -24.94 -12.75
CA PHE A 226 -2.57 -24.53 -11.56
C PHE A 226 -4.07 -24.50 -11.88
N VAL A 227 -4.88 -24.93 -10.94
CA VAL A 227 -6.35 -24.82 -10.99
C VAL A 227 -6.82 -24.16 -9.72
N VAL A 228 -7.58 -23.08 -9.86
CA VAL A 228 -8.18 -22.38 -8.72
C VAL A 228 -9.68 -22.22 -8.95
N VAL A 229 -10.45 -22.32 -7.87
CA VAL A 229 -11.88 -22.06 -7.85
C VAL A 229 -12.14 -20.98 -6.79
N GLY A 230 -12.68 -19.83 -7.21
CA GLY A 230 -12.98 -18.72 -6.32
C GLY A 230 -14.46 -18.48 -6.19
N PHE A 231 -14.88 -18.08 -4.99
CA PHE A 231 -16.26 -17.74 -4.67
C PHE A 231 -16.33 -16.34 -4.09
N LYS A 232 -17.25 -15.51 -4.61
CA LYS A 232 -17.59 -14.25 -3.99
C LYS A 232 -18.64 -14.49 -2.90
N LEU A 233 -18.26 -14.26 -1.67
CA LEU A 233 -19.11 -14.37 -0.50
C LEU A 233 -19.74 -13.00 -0.13
N ASP A 234 -20.31 -12.91 1.05
CA ASP A 234 -20.89 -11.69 1.61
C ASP A 234 -19.78 -10.75 2.14
N LYS A 235 -20.16 -9.62 2.70
CA LYS A 235 -19.23 -8.65 3.29
C LYS A 235 -18.55 -9.25 4.51
N SER A 236 -17.26 -9.00 4.66
CA SER A 236 -16.47 -9.39 5.85
C SER A 236 -16.95 -8.74 7.16
N THR A 237 -17.80 -7.72 7.08
CA THR A 237 -18.47 -7.12 8.23
C THR A 237 -19.68 -7.93 8.73
N ASN A 238 -20.11 -8.94 7.99
CA ASN A 238 -21.14 -9.88 8.43
C ASN A 238 -20.45 -11.03 9.22
N HIS A 239 -20.39 -10.90 10.52
CA HIS A 239 -19.65 -11.81 11.39
C HIS A 239 -20.20 -13.25 11.36
N GLU A 240 -21.52 -13.41 11.25
CA GLU A 240 -22.15 -14.73 11.18
C GLU A 240 -21.73 -15.47 9.90
N HIS A 241 -21.72 -14.78 8.76
CA HIS A 241 -21.25 -15.35 7.50
C HIS A 241 -19.74 -15.65 7.51
N CYS A 242 -18.92 -14.79 8.15
CA CYS A 242 -17.48 -15.04 8.28
C CYS A 242 -17.17 -16.27 9.15
N LEU A 243 -18.00 -16.54 10.18
CA LEU A 243 -17.84 -17.72 11.03
C LEU A 243 -18.36 -19.01 10.38
N ALA A 244 -19.22 -18.91 9.37
CA ALA A 244 -19.78 -20.07 8.65
C ALA A 244 -18.83 -20.64 7.59
N PHE A 245 -17.76 -19.93 7.24
CA PHE A 245 -16.73 -20.28 6.25
C PHE A 245 -15.36 -20.38 6.88
#